data_abcf83ef181e27113563a48f94c62ccf
#
_entry.id   abcf83ef181e27113563a48f94c62ccf
#
_cell.length_a   1.000
_cell.length_b   1.000
_cell.length_c   1.000
_cell.angle_alpha   90.00
_cell.angle_beta   90.00
_cell.angle_gamma   90.00
#
_symmetry.space_group_name_H-M   'P 1'
#
loop_
_entity.id
_entity.type
_entity.pdbx_description
1 polymer ?
#
loop_
_entity_poly.entity_id
_entity_poly.type
_entity_poly.pdbx_seq_one_letter_code
_entity_poly.pdbx_strand_id
1 'polypeptide(L)'
;ASNHLSWQWVAGTGSHKPYLFNAENVSRYAPSAWHSAGSVIDTTYEELDHLARSPLSVASSSVQADDFAIDEPLLITQPPTHLNLCTPNSNTVSGRDVWLVHPWSLGKLPEHLSANTVIVGVYVAEFHLAWPWSEKRWQFVNSRMTELTTERWYGNTASIIAALESANQVSGFSEAHVSTFLPAPMLSEMTPSLFPQVDRRCDSFAKWWKMVSAGWSVE
;
A
#
# COMPACT_ATOMS: atom_id res chain seq x y z
N ALA A 1 10.05 -5.47 -8.18
CA ALA A 1 9.56 -5.64 -9.56
C ALA A 1 9.25 -7.10 -9.89
N SER A 2 10.14 -8.06 -9.58
CA SER A 2 9.92 -9.48 -9.87
C SER A 2 8.73 -10.09 -9.13
N ASN A 3 8.42 -9.60 -7.96
CA ASN A 3 7.39 -10.14 -7.09
C ASN A 3 5.96 -9.94 -7.63
N HIS A 4 5.74 -8.86 -8.36
CA HIS A 4 4.43 -8.57 -8.94
C HIS A 4 4.11 -9.43 -10.17
N LEU A 5 5.12 -9.74 -10.94
CA LEU A 5 5.00 -10.64 -12.08
C LEU A 5 4.77 -12.09 -11.66
N SER A 6 5.45 -12.55 -10.61
CA SER A 6 5.25 -13.88 -10.07
C SER A 6 3.84 -14.05 -9.50
N TRP A 7 3.20 -13.00 -9.01
CA TRP A 7 1.84 -13.07 -8.47
C TRP A 7 0.80 -13.40 -9.56
N GLN A 8 0.85 -12.72 -10.68
CA GLN A 8 -0.03 -13.03 -11.83
C GLN A 8 0.25 -14.43 -12.41
N TRP A 9 1.48 -14.86 -12.31
CA TRP A 9 1.89 -16.18 -12.77
C TRP A 9 1.39 -17.29 -11.85
N VAL A 10 1.58 -17.13 -10.55
CA VAL A 10 1.12 -18.11 -9.56
C VAL A 10 -0.40 -18.18 -9.50
N ALA A 11 -1.10 -17.05 -9.62
CA ALA A 11 -2.55 -17.02 -9.63
C ALA A 11 -3.18 -17.47 -10.95
N GLY A 12 -2.41 -17.64 -12.03
CA GLY A 12 -2.91 -18.00 -13.36
C GLY A 12 -3.91 -16.99 -13.94
N THR A 13 -4.02 -15.81 -13.35
CA THR A 13 -5.04 -14.82 -13.67
C THR A 13 -4.77 -14.20 -15.05
N GLY A 14 -5.64 -14.49 -16.02
CA GLY A 14 -5.56 -13.94 -17.38
C GLY A 14 -4.50 -14.57 -18.27
N SER A 15 -3.92 -15.70 -17.89
CA SER A 15 -2.94 -16.45 -18.68
C SER A 15 -3.47 -17.83 -19.06
N HIS A 16 -3.22 -18.25 -20.30
CA HIS A 16 -3.45 -19.63 -20.74
C HIS A 16 -2.34 -20.59 -20.30
N LYS A 17 -1.23 -20.06 -19.79
CA LYS A 17 -0.10 -20.85 -19.33
C LYS A 17 -0.04 -20.79 -17.82
N PRO A 18 -0.19 -21.91 -17.11
CA PRO A 18 0.16 -21.96 -15.71
C PRO A 18 1.67 -21.73 -15.61
N TYR A 19 2.05 -20.75 -14.83
CA TYR A 19 3.46 -20.53 -14.48
C TYR A 19 3.71 -21.26 -13.17
N LEU A 20 4.20 -22.44 -13.30
CA LEU A 20 4.50 -23.32 -12.17
C LEU A 20 5.99 -23.25 -11.87
N PHE A 21 6.33 -23.47 -10.62
CA PHE A 21 7.71 -23.71 -10.22
C PHE A 21 7.75 -25.04 -9.45
N ASN A 22 8.84 -25.75 -9.57
CA ASN A 22 9.04 -27.02 -8.87
C ASN A 22 10.19 -26.95 -7.87
N ALA A 23 10.40 -28.01 -7.10
CA ALA A 23 11.44 -28.06 -6.09
C ALA A 23 12.85 -27.87 -6.67
N GLU A 24 13.10 -28.26 -7.92
CA GLU A 24 14.36 -28.00 -8.61
C GLU A 24 14.60 -26.49 -8.80
N ASN A 25 13.57 -25.74 -9.16
CA ASN A 25 13.68 -24.29 -9.27
C ASN A 25 13.94 -23.64 -7.91
N VAL A 26 13.24 -24.08 -6.86
CA VAL A 26 13.47 -23.59 -5.50
C VAL A 26 14.91 -23.86 -5.07
N SER A 27 15.43 -25.05 -5.31
CA SER A 27 16.80 -25.37 -4.95
C SER A 27 17.86 -24.59 -5.74
N ARG A 28 17.52 -24.18 -6.98
CA ARG A 28 18.42 -23.38 -7.85
C ARG A 28 18.48 -21.91 -7.47
N TYR A 29 17.37 -21.31 -7.04
CA TYR A 29 17.22 -19.86 -6.92
C TYR A 29 16.93 -19.36 -5.51
N ALA A 30 16.63 -20.25 -4.56
CA ALA A 30 16.31 -19.90 -3.19
C ALA A 30 17.37 -20.37 -2.19
N PRO A 31 17.51 -19.73 -1.03
CA PRO A 31 18.34 -20.20 0.06
C PRO A 31 18.01 -21.64 0.45
N SER A 32 19.01 -22.40 0.88
CA SER A 32 18.86 -23.83 1.23
C SER A 32 17.79 -24.10 2.30
N ALA A 33 17.54 -23.15 3.19
CA ALA A 33 16.45 -23.23 4.18
C ALA A 33 15.05 -23.31 3.57
N TRP A 34 14.89 -22.98 2.28
CA TRP A 34 13.61 -22.99 1.57
C TRP A 34 13.50 -24.14 0.57
N HIS A 35 14.49 -25.04 0.53
CA HIS A 35 14.44 -26.18 -0.37
C HIS A 35 13.26 -27.07 -0.02
N SER A 36 12.56 -27.54 -1.05
CA SER A 36 11.23 -28.15 -0.92
C SER A 36 11.23 -29.61 -1.39
N ALA A 37 12.35 -30.30 -1.25
CA ALA A 37 12.45 -31.72 -1.59
C ALA A 37 11.40 -32.53 -0.79
N GLY A 38 10.74 -33.48 -1.46
CA GLY A 38 9.68 -34.28 -0.88
C GLY A 38 8.34 -33.56 -0.68
N SER A 39 8.21 -32.30 -1.09
CA SER A 39 6.96 -31.54 -1.06
C SER A 39 6.10 -31.81 -2.30
N VAL A 40 4.87 -31.26 -2.32
CA VAL A 40 3.91 -31.36 -3.45
C VAL A 40 4.44 -30.75 -4.76
N ILE A 41 5.47 -29.90 -4.69
CA ILE A 41 6.12 -29.32 -5.87
C ILE A 41 7.40 -30.07 -6.30
N ASP A 42 7.75 -31.13 -5.60
CA ASP A 42 8.92 -31.97 -5.97
C ASP A 42 8.54 -33.00 -7.04
N THR A 43 8.17 -32.47 -8.18
CA THR A 43 7.71 -33.23 -9.33
C THR A 43 8.02 -32.51 -10.64
N THR A 44 7.63 -33.09 -11.79
CA THR A 44 7.85 -32.50 -13.12
C THR A 44 6.87 -31.34 -13.40
N TYR A 45 7.24 -30.50 -14.35
CA TYR A 45 6.33 -29.44 -14.82
C TYR A 45 5.05 -29.97 -15.43
N GLU A 46 5.14 -31.10 -16.14
CA GLU A 46 4.00 -31.77 -16.77
C GLU A 46 3.00 -32.25 -15.74
N GLU A 47 3.48 -32.83 -14.64
CA GLU A 47 2.63 -33.29 -13.54
C GLU A 47 2.01 -32.11 -12.80
N LEU A 48 2.77 -31.03 -12.55
CA LEU A 48 2.22 -29.82 -11.94
C LEU A 48 1.16 -29.15 -12.83
N ASP A 49 1.36 -29.10 -14.16
CA ASP A 49 0.38 -28.58 -15.10
C ASP A 49 -0.89 -29.43 -15.11
N HIS A 50 -0.73 -30.73 -15.06
CA HIS A 50 -1.85 -31.67 -14.94
C HIS A 50 -2.63 -31.48 -13.63
N LEU A 51 -1.93 -31.36 -12.52
CA LEU A 51 -2.54 -31.07 -11.21
C LEU A 51 -3.27 -29.74 -11.20
N ALA A 52 -2.66 -28.69 -11.75
CA ALA A 52 -3.25 -27.34 -11.81
C ALA A 52 -4.52 -27.28 -12.68
N ARG A 53 -4.63 -28.16 -13.68
CA ARG A 53 -5.81 -28.26 -14.57
C ARG A 53 -6.85 -29.27 -14.10
N SER A 54 -6.47 -30.14 -13.19
CA SER A 54 -7.40 -31.13 -12.66
C SER A 54 -8.46 -30.46 -11.79
N PRO A 55 -9.72 -30.93 -11.82
CA PRO A 55 -10.72 -30.47 -10.88
C PRO A 55 -10.16 -30.68 -9.47
N LEU A 56 -10.24 -29.64 -8.64
CA LEU A 56 -9.90 -29.75 -7.24
C LEU A 56 -10.75 -30.87 -6.63
N SER A 57 -10.22 -32.08 -6.59
CA SER A 57 -10.72 -33.04 -5.64
C SER A 57 -10.39 -32.42 -4.27
N VAL A 58 -11.42 -32.12 -3.50
CA VAL A 58 -11.29 -31.80 -2.09
C VAL A 58 -10.89 -33.11 -1.41
N ALA A 59 -9.74 -33.64 -1.75
CA ALA A 59 -9.06 -34.58 -0.92
C ALA A 59 -8.67 -33.75 0.32
N SER A 60 -9.39 -33.98 1.39
CA SER A 60 -9.00 -33.61 2.74
C SER A 60 -7.63 -34.23 3.04
N SER A 61 -6.59 -33.78 2.39
CA SER A 61 -5.29 -33.88 3.00
C SER A 61 -5.36 -32.90 4.15
N SER A 62 -5.61 -33.43 5.34
CA SER A 62 -5.22 -32.77 6.57
C SER A 62 -3.69 -32.54 6.49
N VAL A 63 -3.29 -31.57 5.69
CA VAL A 63 -2.04 -30.88 5.95
C VAL A 63 -2.32 -30.23 7.28
N GLN A 64 -1.87 -30.88 8.34
CA GLN A 64 -1.69 -30.22 9.60
C GLN A 64 -0.80 -29.02 9.25
N ALA A 65 -1.42 -27.87 9.21
CA ALA A 65 -0.74 -26.57 9.10
C ALA A 65 -0.07 -26.29 10.45
N ASP A 66 0.72 -27.26 10.95
CA ASP A 66 0.90 -27.34 12.38
C ASP A 66 2.09 -26.57 12.89
N ASP A 67 3.13 -26.29 12.29
CA ASP A 67 4.26 -25.71 13.04
C ASP A 67 4.92 -24.48 12.41
N PHE A 68 4.39 -23.98 11.32
CA PHE A 68 4.93 -22.78 10.64
C PHE A 68 3.88 -21.68 10.40
N ALA A 69 2.73 -21.76 11.07
CA ALA A 69 1.78 -20.68 11.05
C ALA A 69 2.43 -19.45 11.68
N ILE A 70 2.81 -18.50 10.84
CA ILE A 70 3.12 -17.16 11.31
C ILE A 70 1.81 -16.63 11.88
N ASP A 71 1.80 -16.32 13.17
CA ASP A 71 0.65 -15.69 13.80
C ASP A 71 0.23 -14.48 12.96
N GLU A 72 -0.99 -14.52 12.46
CA GLU A 72 -1.53 -13.38 11.73
C GLU A 72 -1.57 -12.17 12.67
N PRO A 73 -1.05 -11.02 12.24
CA PRO A 73 -1.04 -9.85 13.10
C PRO A 73 -2.48 -9.43 13.40
N LEU A 74 -2.76 -9.16 14.67
CA LEU A 74 -4.04 -8.57 15.07
C LEU A 74 -4.24 -7.25 14.32
N LEU A 75 -5.36 -7.15 13.60
CA LEU A 75 -5.75 -5.92 12.91
C LEU A 75 -6.66 -5.09 13.82
N ILE A 76 -6.34 -3.82 13.95
CA ILE A 76 -7.04 -2.88 14.81
C ILE A 76 -7.58 -1.70 13.99
N THR A 77 -8.77 -1.25 14.34
CA THR A 77 -9.49 -0.16 13.66
C THR A 77 -9.18 1.22 14.25
N GLN A 78 -8.55 1.25 15.42
CA GLN A 78 -8.17 2.48 16.10
C GLN A 78 -6.66 2.52 16.31
N PRO A 79 -6.06 3.71 16.28
CA PRO A 79 -4.64 3.86 16.52
C PRO A 79 -4.29 3.46 17.96
N PRO A 80 -3.14 2.80 18.16
CA PRO A 80 -2.60 2.58 19.49
C PRO A 80 -2.42 3.90 20.25
N THR A 81 -2.77 3.93 21.52
CA THR A 81 -2.74 5.15 22.34
C THR A 81 -1.35 5.77 22.46
N HIS A 82 -0.30 4.95 22.47
CA HIS A 82 1.09 5.40 22.56
C HIS A 82 1.57 6.20 21.33
N LEU A 83 0.81 6.22 20.23
CA LEU A 83 1.13 7.04 19.05
C LEU A 83 0.84 8.53 19.26
N ASN A 84 0.14 8.88 20.34
CA ASN A 84 -0.17 10.25 20.74
C ASN A 84 -0.82 11.08 19.63
N LEU A 85 -1.83 10.50 18.96
CA LEU A 85 -2.64 11.22 17.99
C LEU A 85 -3.66 12.09 18.72
N CYS A 86 -3.88 13.30 18.20
CA CYS A 86 -4.85 14.23 18.74
C CYS A 86 -6.19 14.10 18.04
N THR A 87 -7.26 14.57 18.64
CA THR A 87 -8.51 14.88 17.95
C THR A 87 -8.34 16.12 17.08
N PRO A 88 -9.07 16.25 15.95
CA PRO A 88 -9.04 17.46 15.14
C PRO A 88 -9.29 18.72 15.96
N ASN A 89 -8.45 19.75 15.79
CA ASN A 89 -8.45 20.97 16.60
C ASN A 89 -8.37 22.22 15.72
N SER A 90 -9.45 22.99 15.65
CA SER A 90 -9.52 24.21 14.87
C SER A 90 -8.56 25.30 15.33
N ASN A 91 -8.19 25.34 16.61
CA ASN A 91 -7.27 26.35 17.13
C ASN A 91 -5.86 26.24 16.51
N THR A 92 -5.45 25.05 16.14
CA THR A 92 -4.14 24.80 15.51
C THR A 92 -4.04 25.44 14.12
N VAL A 93 -5.16 25.50 13.39
CA VAL A 93 -5.21 25.88 11.97
C VAL A 93 -5.91 27.21 11.71
N SER A 94 -6.53 27.81 12.70
CA SER A 94 -7.34 29.03 12.56
C SER A 94 -6.52 30.18 11.95
N GLY A 95 -7.02 30.73 10.83
CA GLY A 95 -6.41 31.83 10.12
C GLY A 95 -5.06 31.51 9.46
N ARG A 96 -4.74 30.25 9.25
CA ARG A 96 -3.46 29.80 8.70
C ARG A 96 -3.67 28.96 7.42
N ASP A 97 -2.65 28.94 6.59
CA ASP A 97 -2.58 27.98 5.49
C ASP A 97 -2.20 26.63 6.04
N VAL A 98 -2.86 25.57 5.56
CA VAL A 98 -2.70 24.20 6.05
C VAL A 98 -2.31 23.28 4.90
N TRP A 99 -1.29 22.47 5.15
CA TRP A 99 -0.95 21.36 4.28
C TRP A 99 -1.30 20.04 4.97
N LEU A 100 -2.12 19.22 4.31
CA LEU A 100 -2.52 17.91 4.81
C LEU A 100 -1.54 16.82 4.36
N VAL A 101 -1.07 16.05 5.32
CA VAL A 101 -0.30 14.83 5.11
C VAL A 101 -1.15 13.64 5.52
N HIS A 102 -1.29 12.67 4.66
CA HIS A 102 -2.02 11.44 4.94
C HIS A 102 -1.12 10.21 4.73
N PRO A 103 -1.51 9.00 5.16
CA PRO A 103 -0.67 7.80 5.11
C PRO A 103 -0.09 7.43 3.74
N TRP A 104 -0.63 7.96 2.67
CA TRP A 104 -0.18 7.74 1.28
C TRP A 104 0.59 8.93 0.69
N SER A 105 0.86 9.98 1.48
CA SER A 105 1.60 11.17 1.05
C SER A 105 2.83 11.45 1.93
N LEU A 106 3.53 10.40 2.35
CA LEU A 106 4.67 10.46 3.28
C LEU A 106 6.01 10.80 2.62
N GLY A 107 5.99 11.30 1.39
CA GLY A 107 7.16 11.77 0.67
C GLY A 107 7.72 13.09 1.20
N LYS A 108 8.54 13.74 0.39
CA LYS A 108 8.98 15.12 0.65
C LYS A 108 7.78 16.07 0.62
N LEU A 109 7.76 17.02 1.55
CA LEU A 109 6.84 18.15 1.46
C LEU A 109 7.16 19.00 0.23
N PRO A 110 6.15 19.61 -0.41
CA PRO A 110 6.38 20.51 -1.53
C PRO A 110 7.27 21.71 -1.16
N GLU A 111 8.17 22.08 -2.06
CA GLU A 111 9.12 23.17 -1.81
C GLU A 111 8.47 24.56 -1.84
N HIS A 112 7.28 24.67 -2.42
CA HIS A 112 6.54 25.92 -2.51
C HIS A 112 5.79 26.30 -1.23
N LEU A 113 5.74 25.40 -0.23
CA LEU A 113 5.03 25.68 1.02
C LEU A 113 5.71 26.83 1.78
N SER A 114 4.89 27.78 2.23
CA SER A 114 5.36 28.87 3.09
C SER A 114 5.88 28.32 4.43
N ALA A 115 6.90 28.97 4.99
CA ALA A 115 7.39 28.65 6.32
C ALA A 115 6.32 28.79 7.43
N ASN A 116 5.23 29.53 7.17
CA ASN A 116 4.10 29.71 8.09
C ASN A 116 2.99 28.69 7.88
N THR A 117 3.08 27.83 6.86
CA THR A 117 2.08 26.77 6.62
C THR A 117 2.10 25.76 7.74
N VAL A 118 0.93 25.44 8.30
CA VAL A 118 0.79 24.38 9.31
C VAL A 118 0.70 23.05 8.59
N ILE A 119 1.57 22.13 8.97
CA ILE A 119 1.55 20.76 8.40
C ILE A 119 0.79 19.85 9.36
N VAL A 120 -0.35 19.33 8.92
CA VAL A 120 -1.22 18.48 9.72
C VAL A 120 -1.29 17.08 9.14
N GLY A 121 -0.96 16.09 9.94
CA GLY A 121 -1.16 14.68 9.62
C GLY A 121 -2.60 14.26 9.89
N VAL A 122 -3.24 13.56 8.96
CA VAL A 122 -4.63 13.12 9.13
C VAL A 122 -4.79 11.62 8.92
N TYR A 123 -5.48 11.00 9.89
CA TYR A 123 -5.95 9.62 9.81
C TYR A 123 -7.49 9.65 9.86
N VAL A 124 -8.13 9.20 8.80
CA VAL A 124 -9.59 9.19 8.70
C VAL A 124 -10.15 7.93 9.33
N ALA A 125 -10.97 8.07 10.35
CA ALA A 125 -11.49 6.94 11.13
C ALA A 125 -12.32 5.97 10.28
N GLU A 126 -13.14 6.47 9.36
CA GLU A 126 -13.97 5.66 8.46
C GLU A 126 -13.12 4.75 7.57
N PHE A 127 -11.95 5.24 7.11
CA PHE A 127 -11.03 4.40 6.37
C PHE A 127 -10.56 3.22 7.21
N HIS A 128 -10.11 3.47 8.44
CA HIS A 128 -9.55 2.43 9.31
C HIS A 128 -10.60 1.46 9.88
N LEU A 129 -11.87 1.88 9.95
CA LEU A 129 -12.99 0.98 10.25
C LEU A 129 -13.20 -0.04 9.12
N ALA A 130 -13.08 0.39 7.86
CA ALA A 130 -13.21 -0.49 6.70
C ALA A 130 -11.93 -1.31 6.41
N TRP A 131 -10.76 -0.73 6.69
CA TRP A 131 -9.45 -1.28 6.39
C TRP A 131 -8.54 -1.22 7.62
N PRO A 132 -8.73 -2.12 8.59
CA PRO A 132 -7.95 -2.13 9.82
C PRO A 132 -6.48 -2.45 9.55
N TRP A 133 -5.60 -1.93 10.40
CA TRP A 133 -4.16 -2.11 10.29
C TRP A 133 -3.60 -2.88 11.47
N SER A 134 -2.49 -3.59 11.23
CA SER A 134 -1.69 -4.10 12.33
C SER A 134 -1.01 -2.95 13.10
N GLU A 135 -0.73 -3.16 14.38
CA GLU A 135 -0.01 -2.19 15.19
C GLU A 135 1.33 -1.78 14.56
N LYS A 136 2.06 -2.74 14.00
CA LYS A 136 3.32 -2.48 13.29
C LYS A 136 3.14 -1.50 12.13
N ARG A 137 2.04 -1.59 11.37
CA ARG A 137 1.76 -0.66 10.28
C ARG A 137 1.42 0.74 10.81
N TRP A 138 0.64 0.83 11.87
CA TRP A 138 0.36 2.09 12.54
C TRP A 138 1.66 2.78 12.98
N GLN A 139 2.55 2.07 13.66
CA GLN A 139 3.84 2.59 14.12
C GLN A 139 4.71 3.05 12.96
N PHE A 140 4.83 2.24 11.91
CA PHE A 140 5.64 2.56 10.72
C PHE A 140 5.17 3.84 10.03
N VAL A 141 3.88 3.96 9.75
CA VAL A 141 3.31 5.15 9.11
C VAL A 141 3.43 6.38 10.02
N ASN A 142 3.10 6.22 11.31
CA ASN A 142 3.14 7.32 12.27
C ASN A 142 4.57 7.83 12.52
N SER A 143 5.57 6.97 12.51
CA SER A 143 6.98 7.37 12.64
C SER A 143 7.35 8.40 11.57
N ARG A 144 7.08 8.09 10.29
CA ARG A 144 7.36 9.01 9.19
C ARG A 144 6.48 10.25 9.21
N MET A 145 5.20 10.11 9.55
CA MET A 145 4.29 11.25 9.67
C MET A 145 4.74 12.24 10.76
N THR A 146 5.30 11.73 11.86
CA THR A 146 5.85 12.57 12.95
C THR A 146 6.99 13.47 12.48
N GLU A 147 7.81 13.01 11.54
CA GLU A 147 8.90 13.82 11.00
C GLU A 147 8.41 14.95 10.08
N LEU A 148 7.24 14.76 9.47
CA LEU A 148 6.69 15.68 8.46
C LEU A 148 5.73 16.71 9.05
N THR A 149 5.09 16.41 10.19
CA THR A 149 3.91 17.16 10.66
C THR A 149 4.12 17.79 12.00
N THR A 150 3.47 18.94 12.20
CA THR A 150 3.41 19.62 13.49
C THR A 150 2.45 18.91 14.46
N GLU A 151 1.32 18.45 13.93
CA GLU A 151 0.27 17.77 14.68
C GLU A 151 -0.30 16.63 13.86
N ARG A 152 -0.79 15.58 14.52
CA ARG A 152 -1.38 14.42 13.86
C ARG A 152 -2.74 14.13 14.43
N TRP A 153 -3.75 14.18 13.57
CA TRP A 153 -5.14 14.01 13.93
C TRP A 153 -5.66 12.60 13.57
N TYR A 154 -6.42 12.05 14.49
CA TYR A 154 -7.30 10.92 14.22
C TYR A 154 -8.73 11.35 14.47
N GLY A 155 -9.59 11.26 13.47
CA GLY A 155 -10.98 11.67 13.58
C GLY A 155 -11.82 11.16 12.43
N ASN A 156 -13.15 11.29 12.60
CA ASN A 156 -14.04 11.05 11.48
C ASN A 156 -14.00 12.23 10.47
N THR A 157 -14.45 11.98 9.27
CA THR A 157 -14.49 12.96 8.18
C THR A 157 -15.10 14.28 8.60
N ALA A 158 -16.25 14.24 9.27
CA ALA A 158 -16.95 15.45 9.69
C ALA A 158 -16.14 16.30 10.68
N SER A 159 -15.49 15.67 11.67
CA SER A 159 -14.68 16.38 12.65
C SER A 159 -13.41 16.97 12.05
N ILE A 160 -12.78 16.28 11.10
CA ILE A 160 -11.61 16.79 10.38
C ILE A 160 -12.00 18.01 9.56
N ILE A 161 -13.08 17.92 8.76
CA ILE A 161 -13.55 19.03 7.93
C ILE A 161 -13.92 20.22 8.80
N ALA A 162 -14.71 20.03 9.86
CA ALA A 162 -15.11 21.10 10.75
C ALA A 162 -13.91 21.83 11.41
N ALA A 163 -12.88 21.09 11.78
CA ALA A 163 -11.66 21.71 12.31
C ALA A 163 -10.91 22.55 11.25
N LEU A 164 -10.95 22.13 9.99
CA LEU A 164 -10.27 22.83 8.88
C LEU A 164 -11.04 24.05 8.34
N GLU A 165 -12.33 24.22 8.66
CA GLU A 165 -13.14 25.36 8.20
C GLU A 165 -12.59 26.71 8.64
N SER A 166 -11.83 26.76 9.74
CA SER A 166 -11.22 27.99 10.24
C SER A 166 -9.88 28.34 9.60
N ALA A 167 -9.34 27.47 8.75
CA ALA A 167 -8.10 27.70 8.01
C ALA A 167 -8.34 28.72 6.85
N ASN A 168 -7.30 29.46 6.47
CA ASN A 168 -7.35 30.33 5.29
C ASN A 168 -7.41 29.50 4.00
N GLN A 169 -6.51 28.54 3.90
CA GLN A 169 -6.44 27.61 2.77
C GLN A 169 -6.02 26.24 3.27
N VAL A 170 -6.61 25.22 2.67
CA VAL A 170 -6.24 23.81 2.92
C VAL A 170 -5.83 23.20 1.58
N SER A 171 -4.66 22.57 1.58
CA SER A 171 -4.11 21.86 0.42
C SER A 171 -3.51 20.53 0.84
N GLY A 172 -3.36 19.61 -0.09
CA GLY A 172 -2.75 18.32 0.12
C GLY A 172 -2.69 17.52 -1.17
N PHE A 173 -1.97 16.41 -1.14
CA PHE A 173 -1.94 15.51 -2.29
C PHE A 173 -3.23 14.72 -2.42
N SER A 174 -3.74 14.64 -3.65
CA SER A 174 -4.89 13.79 -3.97
C SER A 174 -4.45 12.33 -4.05
N GLU A 175 -5.21 11.46 -3.37
CA GLU A 175 -5.00 10.02 -3.41
C GLU A 175 -6.34 9.29 -3.20
N ALA A 176 -6.56 8.20 -3.95
CA ALA A 176 -7.84 7.50 -4.01
C ALA A 176 -8.37 7.03 -2.65
N HIS A 177 -7.48 6.66 -1.72
CA HIS A 177 -7.84 6.17 -0.39
C HIS A 177 -8.38 7.26 0.55
N VAL A 178 -8.12 8.54 0.26
CA VAL A 178 -8.59 9.66 1.08
C VAL A 178 -9.56 10.57 0.35
N SER A 179 -9.52 10.61 -0.98
CA SER A 179 -10.41 11.46 -1.79
C SER A 179 -11.90 11.10 -1.70
N THR A 180 -12.22 9.91 -1.19
CA THR A 180 -13.61 9.52 -0.87
C THR A 180 -14.13 10.17 0.42
N PHE A 181 -13.25 10.63 1.28
CA PHE A 181 -13.56 11.17 2.60
C PHE A 181 -13.34 12.69 2.66
N LEU A 182 -12.24 13.17 2.09
CA LEU A 182 -11.90 14.60 2.11
C LEU A 182 -12.27 15.26 0.78
N PRO A 183 -12.86 16.46 0.80
CA PRO A 183 -13.26 17.17 -0.41
C PRO A 183 -12.09 17.47 -1.35
N ALA A 184 -12.32 17.37 -2.66
CA ALA A 184 -11.31 17.63 -3.69
C ALA A 184 -10.59 18.98 -3.55
N PRO A 185 -11.22 20.09 -3.13
CA PRO A 185 -10.52 21.35 -2.90
C PRO A 185 -9.44 21.28 -1.82
N MET A 186 -9.58 20.38 -0.84
CA MET A 186 -8.57 20.16 0.22
C MET A 186 -7.43 19.23 -0.22
N LEU A 187 -7.59 18.53 -1.34
CA LEU A 187 -6.60 17.61 -1.91
C LEU A 187 -6.35 18.03 -3.36
N SER A 188 -5.92 19.26 -3.54
CA SER A 188 -5.86 19.92 -4.84
C SER A 188 -4.62 19.57 -5.66
N GLU A 189 -3.61 18.96 -5.06
CA GLU A 189 -2.38 18.64 -5.75
C GLU A 189 -2.27 17.18 -6.14
N MET A 190 -1.68 16.93 -7.30
CA MET A 190 -1.40 15.57 -7.75
C MET A 190 -0.14 15.04 -7.07
N THR A 191 -0.20 13.83 -6.57
CA THR A 191 0.99 13.14 -6.05
C THR A 191 2.05 13.06 -7.15
N PRO A 192 3.31 13.45 -6.89
CA PRO A 192 4.39 13.33 -7.85
C PRO A 192 4.51 11.90 -8.37
N SER A 193 4.46 11.73 -9.68
CA SER A 193 4.61 10.44 -10.33
C SER A 193 6.09 10.13 -10.57
N LEU A 194 6.52 8.90 -10.22
CA LEU A 194 7.86 8.41 -10.54
C LEU A 194 8.07 8.21 -12.04
N PHE A 195 6.98 8.03 -12.79
CA PHE A 195 7.01 7.73 -14.21
C PHE A 195 6.11 8.69 -14.98
N PRO A 196 6.44 8.99 -16.23
CA PRO A 196 5.55 9.73 -17.11
C PRO A 196 4.18 9.05 -17.23
N GLN A 197 3.14 9.85 -17.30
CA GLN A 197 1.80 9.32 -17.59
C GLN A 197 1.77 8.71 -19.01
N VAL A 198 1.09 7.58 -19.11
CA VAL A 198 0.86 6.88 -20.38
C VAL A 198 -0.64 6.94 -20.68
N ASP A 199 -1.02 7.74 -21.65
CA ASP A 199 -2.44 8.01 -21.99
C ASP A 199 -3.14 6.88 -22.74
N ARG A 200 -2.52 5.72 -22.82
CA ARG A 200 -3.11 4.56 -23.48
C ARG A 200 -3.01 3.30 -22.63
N ARG A 201 -3.98 2.42 -22.79
CA ARG A 201 -3.91 1.09 -22.20
C ARG A 201 -2.72 0.30 -22.73
N CYS A 202 -1.98 -0.29 -21.84
CA CYS A 202 -0.89 -1.21 -22.13
C CYS A 202 -1.29 -2.62 -21.71
N ASP A 203 -1.25 -3.57 -22.65
CA ASP A 203 -1.65 -4.95 -22.41
C ASP A 203 -0.59 -5.75 -21.64
N SER A 204 0.61 -5.19 -21.42
CA SER A 204 1.68 -5.81 -20.65
C SER A 204 2.56 -4.77 -19.99
N PHE A 205 3.20 -5.16 -18.89
CA PHE A 205 4.22 -4.34 -18.23
C PHE A 205 5.37 -3.97 -19.21
N ALA A 206 5.83 -4.90 -20.03
CA ALA A 206 6.93 -4.62 -20.95
C ALA A 206 6.58 -3.51 -21.98
N LYS A 207 5.33 -3.48 -22.49
CA LYS A 207 4.87 -2.41 -23.36
C LYS A 207 4.81 -1.06 -22.62
N TRP A 208 4.29 -1.05 -21.40
CA TRP A 208 4.24 0.13 -20.57
C TRP A 208 5.66 0.61 -20.23
N TRP A 209 6.53 -0.30 -19.77
CA TRP A 209 7.91 0.03 -19.40
C TRP A 209 8.70 0.63 -20.56
N LYS A 210 8.57 0.07 -21.77
CA LYS A 210 9.21 0.61 -22.97
C LYS A 210 8.81 2.07 -23.25
N MET A 211 7.60 2.46 -22.90
CA MET A 211 7.14 3.84 -23.11
C MET A 211 7.64 4.77 -22.03
N VAL A 212 7.53 4.38 -20.77
CA VAL A 212 7.94 5.25 -19.64
C VAL A 212 9.45 5.38 -19.50
N SER A 213 10.22 4.38 -19.94
CA SER A 213 11.68 4.38 -19.93
C SER A 213 12.29 4.95 -21.23
N ALA A 214 11.47 5.28 -22.21
CA ALA A 214 11.94 5.91 -23.44
C ALA A 214 12.51 7.31 -23.12
N GLY A 215 13.81 7.47 -23.18
CA GLY A 215 14.50 8.70 -22.79
C GLY A 215 15.28 8.63 -21.48
N TRP A 216 15.23 7.51 -20.77
CA TRP A 216 16.14 7.28 -19.64
C TRP A 216 17.51 6.86 -20.18
N SER A 217 18.51 7.71 -19.97
CA SER A 217 19.91 7.30 -20.10
C SER A 217 20.35 6.67 -18.78
N VAL A 218 20.82 5.45 -18.82
CA VAL A 218 21.56 4.86 -17.71
C VAL A 218 22.95 5.48 -17.73
N GLU A 219 23.23 6.40 -16.80
CA GLU A 219 24.59 6.86 -16.53
C GLU A 219 25.37 5.77 -15.76
#